data_151135bd92bd60cb99ff545f9f8b858a
#
_entry.id   151135bd92bd60cb99ff545f9f8b858a
#
_cell.length_a   1.000
_cell.length_b   1.000
_cell.length_c   1.000
_cell.angle_alpha   90.00
_cell.angle_beta   90.00
_cell.angle_gamma   90.00
#
_symmetry.space_group_name_H-M   'P 1'
#
loop_
_entity.id
_entity.type
_entity.pdbx_description
1 polymer ?
#
loop_
_entity_poly.entity_id
_entity_poly.type
_entity_poly.pdbx_seq_one_letter_code
_entity_poly.pdbx_strand_id
1 'polypeptide(L)'
;TDIMALPSIAKRFVVCKFLRSFFLDVEMDKIFFPLTFESKYLIVVSTSGNSGMHNKSNSNNYNITDIFETVSHAKYDLMNDVMSFGIHRLWKKYYADLLISKYKKTEKILDIASGTGDIFQLLPFKKNLYAIDPIEQMHRVSQEKNADKDIQYQVGYAENLPYKNNFFQIVSCTYGVRNYENRQQGFKEIFRCLKKNGFFLFMEFGLPKANLIKKPYQAFLDYFLPFSGSIIAKDRHSYKYLADSIKVFPSSNDVQNELENIGFTHIETIDFLSGANNIYIVQKK
;
A
#
# COMPACT_ATOMS: atom_id res chain seq x y z
N THR A 1 9.39 -17.39 -25.46
CA THR A 1 10.38 -16.28 -25.42
C THR A 1 10.35 -15.73 -24.01
N ASP A 2 11.47 -15.84 -23.33
CA ASP A 2 11.61 -15.57 -21.90
C ASP A 2 11.55 -14.05 -21.66
N ILE A 3 10.43 -13.55 -21.14
CA ILE A 3 10.18 -12.13 -20.86
C ILE A 3 11.17 -11.58 -19.80
N MET A 4 11.78 -12.47 -19.03
CA MET A 4 12.76 -12.11 -18.00
C MET A 4 14.10 -11.64 -18.59
N ALA A 5 14.42 -12.00 -19.81
CA ALA A 5 15.68 -11.65 -20.48
C ALA A 5 15.65 -10.31 -21.24
N LEU A 6 14.51 -9.62 -21.29
CA LEU A 6 14.38 -8.37 -22.03
C LEU A 6 14.90 -7.16 -21.23
N PRO A 7 15.53 -6.17 -21.88
CA PRO A 7 15.89 -4.89 -21.26
C PRO A 7 14.68 -4.19 -20.68
N SER A 8 14.86 -3.37 -19.63
CA SER A 8 13.77 -2.71 -18.89
C SER A 8 12.79 -1.90 -19.76
N ILE A 9 13.28 -1.32 -20.86
CA ILE A 9 12.48 -0.59 -21.86
C ILE A 9 11.59 -1.53 -22.68
N ALA A 10 12.12 -2.70 -23.10
CA ALA A 10 11.36 -3.69 -23.84
C ALA A 10 10.28 -4.37 -23.01
N LYS A 11 10.52 -4.59 -21.71
CA LYS A 11 9.50 -5.05 -20.74
C LYS A 11 8.34 -4.05 -20.62
N ARG A 12 8.63 -2.75 -20.64
CA ARG A 12 7.60 -1.68 -20.65
C ARG A 12 6.73 -1.71 -21.91
N PHE A 13 7.33 -1.96 -23.08
CA PHE A 13 6.60 -2.03 -24.35
C PHE A 13 5.69 -3.27 -24.44
N VAL A 14 6.12 -4.41 -23.93
CA VAL A 14 5.31 -5.63 -23.89
C VAL A 14 4.13 -5.46 -22.96
N VAL A 15 4.33 -4.87 -21.79
CA VAL A 15 3.28 -4.57 -20.80
C VAL A 15 2.27 -3.57 -21.38
N CYS A 16 2.72 -2.48 -21.99
CA CYS A 16 1.84 -1.51 -22.65
C CYS A 16 1.03 -2.14 -23.81
N LYS A 17 1.64 -3.01 -24.59
CA LYS A 17 0.97 -3.68 -25.70
C LYS A 17 -0.08 -4.69 -25.23
N PHE A 18 0.21 -5.39 -24.14
CA PHE A 18 -0.73 -6.32 -23.49
C PHE A 18 -1.90 -5.57 -22.84
N LEU A 19 -1.63 -4.47 -22.15
CA LEU A 19 -2.67 -3.62 -21.56
C LEU A 19 -3.55 -2.96 -22.63
N ARG A 20 -2.99 -2.52 -23.77
CA ARG A 20 -3.76 -2.03 -24.92
C ARG A 20 -4.71 -3.06 -25.51
N SER A 21 -4.34 -4.35 -25.49
CA SER A 21 -5.24 -5.41 -25.98
C SER A 21 -6.36 -5.76 -25.00
N PHE A 22 -6.21 -5.43 -23.72
CA PHE A 22 -7.19 -5.72 -22.66
C PHE A 22 -8.13 -4.56 -22.35
N PHE A 23 -7.65 -3.32 -22.54
CA PHE A 23 -8.41 -2.09 -22.33
C PHE A 23 -8.62 -1.39 -23.68
N LEU A 24 -9.58 -1.90 -24.47
CA LEU A 24 -10.00 -1.30 -25.73
C LEU A 24 -10.40 0.18 -25.49
N ASP A 25 -9.71 1.11 -26.18
CA ASP A 25 -10.06 2.53 -26.35
C ASP A 25 -10.02 3.49 -25.14
N VAL A 26 -9.17 3.24 -24.16
CA VAL A 26 -8.82 4.29 -23.19
C VAL A 26 -7.53 4.97 -23.64
N GLU A 27 -7.53 6.31 -23.75
CA GLU A 27 -6.32 7.11 -24.03
C GLU A 27 -5.28 6.89 -22.91
N MET A 28 -4.52 5.80 -23.04
CA MET A 28 -3.53 5.32 -22.07
C MET A 28 -2.41 6.34 -21.81
N ASP A 29 -2.15 7.22 -22.77
CA ASP A 29 -1.11 8.24 -22.67
C ASP A 29 -1.44 9.30 -21.62
N LYS A 30 -2.72 9.50 -21.28
CA LYS A 30 -3.18 10.44 -20.23
C LYS A 30 -3.22 9.80 -18.83
N ILE A 31 -3.25 8.45 -18.76
CA ILE A 31 -3.38 7.71 -17.50
C ILE A 31 -2.01 7.29 -16.95
N PHE A 32 -1.04 7.05 -17.84
CA PHE A 32 0.25 6.43 -17.47
C PHE A 32 1.44 7.39 -17.43
N PHE A 33 1.34 8.60 -18.00
CA PHE A 33 2.48 9.51 -18.03
C PHE A 33 2.09 10.98 -17.83
N PRO A 34 2.43 11.58 -16.71
CA PRO A 34 2.90 12.95 -16.73
C PRO A 34 4.43 12.90 -17.00
N LEU A 35 4.82 12.73 -18.27
CA LEU A 35 6.17 13.00 -18.74
C LEU A 35 6.24 14.44 -19.18
N THR A 36 6.38 15.33 -18.24
CA THR A 36 7.19 16.55 -18.32
C THR A 36 7.15 17.18 -16.93
N PHE A 37 8.31 17.44 -16.41
CA PHE A 37 8.55 18.33 -15.30
C PHE A 37 8.00 19.71 -15.68
N GLU A 38 6.79 20.01 -15.21
CA GLU A 38 6.31 21.36 -14.85
C GLU A 38 4.84 21.28 -14.48
N SER A 39 4.64 21.54 -13.19
CA SER A 39 3.40 21.99 -12.54
C SER A 39 2.09 21.97 -13.32
N LYS A 40 1.18 21.03 -12.98
CA LYS A 40 -0.23 21.28 -12.61
C LYS A 40 -0.93 19.96 -12.37
N TYR A 41 -1.15 19.65 -11.10
CA TYR A 41 -1.97 18.52 -10.69
C TYR A 41 -3.42 18.76 -11.08
N LEU A 42 -3.98 17.86 -11.87
CA LEU A 42 -5.42 17.86 -12.13
C LEU A 42 -6.10 17.15 -10.95
N ILE A 43 -6.60 17.94 -10.01
CA ILE A 43 -7.43 17.47 -8.91
C ILE A 43 -8.83 17.28 -9.46
N VAL A 44 -9.30 16.05 -9.55
CA VAL A 44 -10.72 15.77 -9.76
C VAL A 44 -11.36 15.64 -8.39
N VAL A 45 -11.98 16.71 -7.92
CA VAL A 45 -12.83 16.72 -6.73
C VAL A 45 -14.21 16.18 -7.14
N SER A 46 -14.58 15.01 -6.63
CA SER A 46 -15.93 14.49 -6.73
C SER A 46 -16.62 14.61 -5.37
N THR A 47 -17.67 15.40 -5.32
CA THR A 47 -18.52 15.62 -4.16
C THR A 47 -19.60 14.54 -4.04
N SER A 48 -19.70 13.99 -2.83
CA SER A 48 -20.85 13.46 -2.07
C SER A 48 -21.90 12.54 -2.69
N GLY A 49 -22.15 11.44 -2.01
CA GLY A 49 -23.38 10.64 -2.03
C GLY A 49 -23.39 9.63 -0.90
N ASN A 50 -24.27 9.85 0.05
CA ASN A 50 -24.47 9.13 1.31
C ASN A 50 -25.21 7.81 1.07
N SER A 51 -24.73 6.67 1.61
CA SER A 51 -25.62 5.57 2.04
C SER A 51 -24.91 4.40 2.74
N GLY A 52 -25.36 4.10 3.96
CA GLY A 52 -25.65 2.76 4.48
C GLY A 52 -24.50 1.89 4.96
N MET A 53 -24.35 1.81 6.27
CA MET A 53 -23.57 0.78 6.99
C MET A 53 -24.04 -0.64 6.65
N HIS A 54 -23.13 -1.52 6.27
CA HIS A 54 -23.24 -2.95 6.50
C HIS A 54 -21.89 -3.54 6.92
N ASN A 55 -21.79 -3.77 8.22
CA ASN A 55 -20.78 -4.66 8.80
C ASN A 55 -21.11 -6.10 8.38
N LYS A 56 -20.26 -6.73 7.60
CA LYS A 56 -20.17 -8.18 7.48
C LYS A 56 -18.73 -8.61 7.70
N SER A 57 -18.48 -9.10 8.91
CA SER A 57 -17.31 -9.91 9.22
C SER A 57 -17.42 -11.23 8.45
N ASN A 58 -16.64 -11.42 7.41
CA ASN A 58 -16.41 -12.72 6.81
C ASN A 58 -15.06 -13.25 7.31
N SER A 59 -15.12 -14.12 8.32
CA SER A 59 -14.01 -14.95 8.78
C SER A 59 -13.70 -16.03 7.72
N ASN A 60 -12.96 -15.70 6.71
CA ASN A 60 -12.18 -16.71 6.00
C ASN A 60 -10.94 -16.97 6.86
N ASN A 61 -10.79 -18.22 7.36
CA ASN A 61 -9.67 -18.69 8.19
C ASN A 61 -8.33 -18.66 7.41
N TYR A 62 -7.81 -17.47 7.10
CA TYR A 62 -6.45 -17.29 6.63
C TYR A 62 -5.59 -16.87 7.81
N ASN A 63 -4.64 -17.71 8.21
CA ASN A 63 -3.59 -17.27 9.11
C ASN A 63 -2.60 -16.42 8.30
N ILE A 64 -2.67 -15.11 8.48
CA ILE A 64 -1.86 -14.12 7.74
C ILE A 64 -0.38 -14.40 7.93
N THR A 65 0.03 -14.74 9.14
CA THR A 65 1.43 -15.05 9.47
C THR A 65 1.93 -16.24 8.66
N ASP A 66 1.14 -17.33 8.57
CA ASP A 66 1.53 -18.53 7.81
C ASP A 66 1.71 -18.23 6.32
N ILE A 67 0.87 -17.35 5.76
CA ILE A 67 0.97 -16.95 4.35
C ILE A 67 2.29 -16.23 4.09
N PHE A 68 2.67 -15.28 4.95
CA PHE A 68 3.87 -14.48 4.75
C PHE A 68 5.15 -15.17 5.23
N GLU A 69 5.09 -16.11 6.18
CA GLU A 69 6.24 -16.94 6.58
C GLU A 69 6.66 -17.92 5.49
N THR A 70 5.69 -18.45 4.72
CA THR A 70 5.97 -19.42 3.64
C THR A 70 6.38 -18.75 2.32
N VAL A 71 6.05 -17.47 2.13
CA VAL A 71 6.40 -16.70 0.94
C VAL A 71 7.79 -16.09 1.10
N SER A 72 8.78 -16.59 0.34
CA SER A 72 10.09 -15.92 0.30
C SER A 72 9.91 -14.47 -0.17
N HIS A 73 10.74 -13.55 0.33
CA HIS A 73 10.68 -12.12 -0.06
C HIS A 73 10.73 -11.91 -1.58
N ALA A 74 11.47 -12.74 -2.32
CA ALA A 74 11.50 -12.69 -3.79
C ALA A 74 10.12 -12.99 -4.41
N LYS A 75 9.35 -13.91 -3.82
CA LYS A 75 7.97 -14.20 -4.25
C LYS A 75 7.02 -13.08 -3.87
N TYR A 76 7.23 -12.43 -2.73
CA TYR A 76 6.43 -11.29 -2.30
C TYR A 76 6.59 -10.09 -3.25
N ASP A 77 7.83 -9.75 -3.60
CA ASP A 77 8.11 -8.68 -4.58
C ASP A 77 7.53 -9.04 -5.95
N LEU A 78 7.69 -10.29 -6.38
CA LEU A 78 7.10 -10.78 -7.62
C LEU A 78 5.56 -10.71 -7.61
N MET A 79 4.92 -11.04 -6.48
CA MET A 79 3.47 -10.93 -6.32
C MET A 79 3.00 -9.47 -6.51
N ASN A 80 3.68 -8.52 -5.90
CA ASN A 80 3.38 -7.09 -6.06
C ASN A 80 3.63 -6.62 -7.51
N ASP A 81 4.72 -7.07 -8.15
CA ASP A 81 5.00 -6.78 -9.55
C ASP A 81 3.90 -7.32 -10.48
N VAL A 82 3.48 -8.56 -10.30
CA VAL A 82 2.40 -9.18 -11.10
C VAL A 82 1.07 -8.45 -10.89
N MET A 83 0.72 -8.16 -9.63
CA MET A 83 -0.55 -7.52 -9.30
C MET A 83 -0.66 -6.11 -9.87
N SER A 84 0.44 -5.36 -9.89
CA SER A 84 0.47 -3.96 -10.33
C SER A 84 1.13 -3.75 -11.69
N PHE A 85 1.56 -4.81 -12.37
CA PHE A 85 2.40 -4.72 -13.57
C PHE A 85 3.65 -3.86 -13.35
N GLY A 86 4.22 -3.90 -12.12
CA GLY A 86 5.39 -3.12 -11.71
C GLY A 86 5.12 -1.64 -11.41
N ILE A 87 3.90 -1.15 -11.60
CA ILE A 87 3.52 0.26 -11.35
C ILE A 87 3.61 0.61 -9.86
N HIS A 88 3.43 -0.37 -8.96
CA HIS A 88 3.54 -0.13 -7.51
C HIS A 88 4.87 0.51 -7.10
N ARG A 89 5.95 0.29 -7.87
CA ARG A 89 7.26 0.92 -7.63
C ARG A 89 7.21 2.45 -7.82
N LEU A 90 6.45 2.92 -8.81
CA LEU A 90 6.22 4.35 -9.04
C LEU A 90 5.35 4.94 -7.93
N TRP A 91 4.32 4.21 -7.50
CA TRP A 91 3.46 4.63 -6.40
C TRP A 91 4.23 4.69 -5.07
N LYS A 92 5.09 3.69 -4.78
CA LYS A 92 5.98 3.72 -3.60
C LYS A 92 6.93 4.92 -3.64
N LYS A 93 7.49 5.25 -4.81
CA LYS A 93 8.35 6.44 -4.94
C LYS A 93 7.57 7.73 -4.65
N TYR A 94 6.40 7.89 -5.26
CA TYR A 94 5.54 9.05 -5.01
C TYR A 94 5.12 9.14 -3.54
N TYR A 95 4.79 8.00 -2.93
CA TYR A 95 4.47 7.92 -1.50
C TYR A 95 5.66 8.34 -0.62
N ALA A 96 6.87 7.89 -0.95
CA ALA A 96 8.09 8.31 -0.24
C ALA A 96 8.33 9.82 -0.36
N ASP A 97 8.11 10.41 -1.53
CA ASP A 97 8.20 11.86 -1.74
C ASP A 97 7.20 12.62 -0.85
N LEU A 98 5.98 12.08 -0.66
CA LEU A 98 5.01 12.65 0.30
C LEU A 98 5.50 12.55 1.74
N LEU A 99 6.06 11.40 2.17
CA LEU A 99 6.66 11.25 3.50
C LEU A 99 7.79 12.27 3.71
N ILE A 100 8.67 12.43 2.72
CA ILE A 100 9.78 13.39 2.76
C ILE A 100 9.24 14.83 2.91
N SER A 101 8.17 15.18 2.21
CA SER A 101 7.57 16.51 2.28
C SER A 101 7.00 16.87 3.65
N LYS A 102 6.60 15.85 4.45
CA LYS A 102 6.08 16.03 5.81
C LYS A 102 7.18 15.95 6.89
N TYR A 103 8.37 15.46 6.54
CA TYR A 103 9.46 15.24 7.46
C TYR A 103 10.21 16.54 7.78
N LYS A 104 10.46 16.77 9.06
CA LYS A 104 11.38 17.80 9.54
C LYS A 104 12.58 17.14 10.20
N LYS A 105 13.74 17.74 10.08
CA LYS A 105 15.01 17.22 10.62
C LYS A 105 14.84 16.85 12.11
N THR A 106 15.32 15.67 12.52
CA THR A 106 15.26 15.10 13.87
C THR A 106 13.93 14.44 14.29
N GLU A 107 12.94 14.40 13.45
CA GLU A 107 11.69 13.71 13.74
C GLU A 107 11.81 12.19 13.62
N LYS A 108 10.93 11.47 14.34
CA LYS A 108 10.87 10.00 14.31
C LYS A 108 9.80 9.53 13.37
N ILE A 109 10.15 8.58 12.52
CA ILE A 109 9.24 7.92 11.58
C ILE A 109 9.09 6.46 12.00
N LEU A 110 7.85 5.99 12.09
CA LEU A 110 7.51 4.58 12.23
C LEU A 110 6.91 4.07 10.91
N ASP A 111 7.41 2.96 10.40
CA ASP A 111 6.77 2.21 9.32
C ASP A 111 6.16 0.92 9.89
N ILE A 112 4.84 0.78 9.76
CA ILE A 112 4.06 -0.36 10.25
C ILE A 112 3.83 -1.32 9.09
N ALA A 113 3.91 -2.64 9.36
CA ALA A 113 3.96 -3.68 8.35
C ALA A 113 5.08 -3.35 7.34
N SER A 114 6.27 -3.06 7.89
CA SER A 114 7.41 -2.54 7.13
C SER A 114 7.98 -3.54 6.12
N GLY A 115 7.67 -4.82 6.28
CA GLY A 115 8.10 -5.90 5.40
C GLY A 115 9.62 -5.87 5.17
N THR A 116 10.02 -5.96 3.91
CA THR A 116 11.44 -5.94 3.51
C THR A 116 12.08 -4.55 3.50
N GLY A 117 11.39 -3.51 4.02
CA GLY A 117 11.96 -2.18 4.22
C GLY A 117 12.09 -1.34 2.95
N ASP A 118 11.29 -1.60 1.93
CA ASP A 118 11.37 -0.90 0.64
C ASP A 118 11.15 0.62 0.77
N ILE A 119 10.28 1.04 1.69
CA ILE A 119 10.04 2.47 1.92
C ILE A 119 11.30 3.14 2.47
N PHE A 120 12.01 2.49 3.41
CA PHE A 120 13.24 3.05 3.94
C PHE A 120 14.30 3.26 2.88
N GLN A 121 14.41 2.38 1.87
CA GLN A 121 15.35 2.57 0.74
C GLN A 121 15.10 3.88 -0.01
N LEU A 122 13.85 4.32 -0.10
CA LEU A 122 13.45 5.52 -0.80
C LEU A 122 13.62 6.80 0.02
N LEU A 123 13.78 6.68 1.36
CA LEU A 123 13.96 7.83 2.24
C LEU A 123 15.44 8.25 2.29
N PRO A 124 15.74 9.57 2.20
CA PRO A 124 17.12 10.07 2.31
C PRO A 124 17.64 10.11 3.75
N PHE A 125 16.79 9.77 4.74
CA PHE A 125 17.12 9.82 6.15
C PHE A 125 17.83 8.53 6.58
N LYS A 126 18.79 8.67 7.52
CA LYS A 126 19.57 7.53 8.01
C LYS A 126 19.32 7.20 9.49
N LYS A 127 18.63 8.06 10.22
CA LYS A 127 18.40 7.93 11.68
C LYS A 127 16.96 8.25 12.04
N ASN A 128 16.57 7.89 13.27
CA ASN A 128 15.22 8.07 13.80
C ASN A 128 14.17 7.29 13.01
N LEU A 129 14.56 6.16 12.45
CA LEU A 129 13.71 5.26 11.71
C LEU A 129 13.32 4.07 12.59
N TYR A 130 12.06 3.72 12.58
CA TYR A 130 11.48 2.63 13.36
C TYR A 130 10.65 1.75 12.43
N ALA A 131 10.80 0.45 12.57
CA ALA A 131 10.09 -0.56 11.79
C ALA A 131 9.36 -1.50 12.73
N ILE A 132 8.10 -1.79 12.45
CA ILE A 132 7.36 -2.86 13.11
C ILE A 132 6.69 -3.76 12.08
N ASP A 133 6.88 -5.06 12.24
CA ASP A 133 6.30 -6.10 11.38
C ASP A 133 6.10 -7.36 12.21
N PRO A 134 5.03 -8.14 12.05
CA PRO A 134 4.82 -9.38 12.77
C PRO A 134 5.82 -10.48 12.38
N ILE A 135 6.50 -10.36 11.23
CA ILE A 135 7.36 -11.40 10.67
C ILE A 135 8.82 -11.00 10.81
N GLU A 136 9.51 -11.64 11.78
CA GLU A 136 10.93 -11.36 12.07
C GLU A 136 11.83 -11.54 10.85
N GLN A 137 11.53 -12.51 9.98
CA GLN A 137 12.33 -12.75 8.78
C GLN A 137 12.32 -11.57 7.81
N MET A 138 11.21 -10.80 7.73
CA MET A 138 11.16 -9.58 6.94
C MET A 138 12.13 -8.52 7.46
N HIS A 139 12.30 -8.41 8.78
CA HIS A 139 13.28 -7.51 9.38
C HIS A 139 14.72 -7.86 8.99
N ARG A 140 15.06 -9.16 8.93
CA ARG A 140 16.42 -9.60 8.51
C ARG A 140 16.71 -9.13 7.08
N VAL A 141 15.76 -9.31 6.17
CA VAL A 141 15.90 -8.83 4.79
C VAL A 141 15.98 -7.30 4.74
N SER A 142 15.16 -6.61 5.55
CA SER A 142 15.19 -5.15 5.63
C SER A 142 16.53 -4.64 6.16
N GLN A 143 17.15 -5.30 7.13
CA GLN A 143 18.47 -4.96 7.65
C GLN A 143 19.55 -5.06 6.59
N GLU A 144 19.53 -6.12 5.78
CA GLU A 144 20.46 -6.29 4.66
C GLU A 144 20.27 -5.20 3.60
N LYS A 145 19.02 -4.94 3.20
CA LYS A 145 18.68 -3.93 2.19
C LYS A 145 19.00 -2.49 2.62
N ASN A 146 18.95 -2.22 3.92
CA ASN A 146 19.09 -0.88 4.50
C ASN A 146 20.28 -0.78 5.47
N ALA A 147 21.36 -1.50 5.20
CA ALA A 147 22.54 -1.58 6.08
C ALA A 147 23.23 -0.22 6.34
N ASP A 148 22.95 0.78 5.50
CA ASP A 148 23.48 2.14 5.66
C ASP A 148 22.61 3.03 6.55
N LYS A 149 21.50 2.49 7.12
CA LYS A 149 20.52 3.21 7.94
C LYS A 149 20.45 2.63 9.36
N ASP A 150 20.26 3.54 10.32
CA ASP A 150 20.00 3.21 11.73
C ASP A 150 18.48 3.06 11.94
N ILE A 151 17.98 1.83 11.76
CA ILE A 151 16.57 1.48 11.89
C ILE A 151 16.38 0.62 13.14
N GLN A 152 15.44 1.02 13.99
CA GLN A 152 15.04 0.25 15.17
C GLN A 152 13.91 -0.71 14.79
N TYR A 153 14.19 -2.00 14.80
CA TYR A 153 13.26 -3.05 14.44
C TYR A 153 12.55 -3.63 15.66
N GLN A 154 11.24 -3.82 15.53
CA GLN A 154 10.40 -4.42 16.57
C GLN A 154 9.43 -5.42 15.95
N VAL A 155 9.38 -6.63 16.44
CA VAL A 155 8.32 -7.59 16.07
C VAL A 155 7.03 -7.22 16.80
N GLY A 156 5.94 -7.11 16.05
CA GLY A 156 4.65 -6.76 16.63
C GLY A 156 3.59 -6.36 15.60
N TYR A 157 2.42 -6.02 16.10
CA TYR A 157 1.22 -5.70 15.34
C TYR A 157 0.79 -4.25 15.56
N ALA A 158 0.07 -3.69 14.59
CA ALA A 158 -0.45 -2.33 14.66
C ALA A 158 -1.42 -2.12 15.84
N GLU A 159 -2.11 -3.16 16.25
CA GLU A 159 -3.13 -3.15 17.30
C GLU A 159 -2.57 -3.02 18.73
N ASN A 160 -1.25 -3.23 18.89
CA ASN A 160 -0.56 -3.11 20.18
C ASN A 160 0.88 -2.60 19.96
N LEU A 161 1.01 -1.29 19.72
CA LEU A 161 2.30 -0.67 19.46
C LEU A 161 3.11 -0.51 20.75
N PRO A 162 4.34 -1.07 20.85
CA PRO A 162 5.17 -1.02 22.06
C PRO A 162 5.86 0.35 22.25
N TYR A 163 5.19 1.43 21.90
CA TYR A 163 5.73 2.78 21.95
C TYR A 163 4.89 3.68 22.89
N LYS A 164 5.56 4.71 23.40
CA LYS A 164 4.92 5.71 24.28
C LYS A 164 3.94 6.59 23.49
N ASN A 165 2.98 7.19 24.20
CA ASN A 165 2.11 8.20 23.64
C ASN A 165 2.95 9.38 23.10
N ASN A 166 2.48 9.96 21.99
CA ASN A 166 3.10 11.15 21.38
C ASN A 166 4.60 10.98 21.07
N PHE A 167 4.98 9.84 20.50
CA PHE A 167 6.38 9.50 20.26
C PHE A 167 6.83 9.78 18.82
N PHE A 168 5.97 9.54 17.83
CA PHE A 168 6.29 9.70 16.42
C PHE A 168 5.70 10.97 15.83
N GLN A 169 6.41 11.58 14.89
CA GLN A 169 5.88 12.65 14.07
C GLN A 169 5.20 12.13 12.82
N ILE A 170 5.71 11.05 12.28
CA ILE A 170 5.15 10.40 11.10
C ILE A 170 4.99 8.91 11.40
N VAL A 171 3.82 8.39 11.08
CA VAL A 171 3.58 6.95 10.99
C VAL A 171 3.22 6.63 9.54
N SER A 172 3.81 5.60 9.00
CA SER A 172 3.67 5.11 7.63
C SER A 172 3.15 3.69 7.64
N CYS A 173 2.39 3.30 6.63
CA CYS A 173 2.05 1.91 6.35
C CYS A 173 1.79 1.73 4.86
N THR A 174 2.43 0.76 4.20
CA THR A 174 2.20 0.46 2.78
C THR A 174 1.71 -0.97 2.60
N TYR A 175 0.47 -1.10 2.07
CA TYR A 175 -0.17 -2.39 1.78
C TYR A 175 -0.33 -3.32 3.00
N GLY A 176 -0.39 -2.72 4.22
CA GLY A 176 -0.51 -3.44 5.48
C GLY A 176 -1.87 -3.30 6.15
N VAL A 177 -2.57 -2.17 5.96
CA VAL A 177 -3.81 -1.83 6.71
C VAL A 177 -4.94 -2.84 6.48
N ARG A 178 -5.04 -3.42 5.27
CA ARG A 178 -6.05 -4.44 4.95
C ARG A 178 -5.86 -5.74 5.75
N ASN A 179 -4.65 -5.94 6.27
CA ASN A 179 -4.25 -7.14 7.02
C ASN A 179 -4.40 -6.97 8.55
N TYR A 180 -4.80 -5.79 9.03
CA TYR A 180 -5.05 -5.60 10.46
C TYR A 180 -6.23 -6.46 10.90
N GLU A 181 -6.05 -7.23 11.96
CA GLU A 181 -7.11 -8.05 12.55
C GLU A 181 -8.25 -7.16 13.08
N ASN A 182 -7.86 -6.08 13.77
CA ASN A 182 -8.78 -5.05 14.23
C ASN A 182 -8.28 -3.67 13.78
N ARG A 183 -8.74 -3.23 12.61
CA ARG A 183 -8.32 -1.96 12.00
C ARG A 183 -8.58 -0.75 12.89
N GLN A 184 -9.72 -0.71 13.57
CA GLN A 184 -10.04 0.39 14.48
C GLN A 184 -9.07 0.45 15.65
N GLN A 185 -8.68 -0.70 16.21
CA GLN A 185 -7.69 -0.75 17.28
C GLN A 185 -6.30 -0.31 16.77
N GLY A 186 -5.89 -0.78 15.59
CA GLY A 186 -4.65 -0.34 14.96
C GLY A 186 -4.62 1.18 14.75
N PHE A 187 -5.69 1.77 14.24
CA PHE A 187 -5.78 3.22 14.07
C PHE A 187 -5.76 3.98 15.42
N LYS A 188 -6.38 3.45 16.49
CA LYS A 188 -6.31 4.05 17.83
C LYS A 188 -4.88 4.02 18.38
N GLU A 189 -4.14 2.93 18.20
CA GLU A 189 -2.75 2.83 18.62
C GLU A 189 -1.85 3.80 17.84
N ILE A 190 -2.06 3.91 16.52
CA ILE A 190 -1.37 4.88 15.69
C ILE A 190 -1.65 6.32 16.18
N PHE A 191 -2.93 6.63 16.43
CA PHE A 191 -3.32 7.94 16.96
C PHE A 191 -2.67 8.21 18.32
N ARG A 192 -2.63 7.23 19.21
CA ARG A 192 -1.98 7.34 20.52
C ARG A 192 -0.49 7.65 20.41
N CYS A 193 0.21 6.93 19.52
CA CYS A 193 1.66 7.05 19.35
C CYS A 193 2.08 8.31 18.58
N LEU A 194 1.20 8.90 17.78
CA LEU A 194 1.47 10.13 17.06
C LEU A 194 1.51 11.34 18.01
N LYS A 195 2.47 12.24 17.78
CA LYS A 195 2.52 13.54 18.39
C LYS A 195 1.38 14.44 17.92
N LYS A 196 1.08 15.47 18.66
CA LYS A 196 0.22 16.56 18.18
C LYS A 196 0.82 17.13 16.87
N ASN A 197 -0.02 17.38 15.90
CA ASN A 197 0.32 17.76 14.52
C ASN A 197 1.15 16.69 13.74
N GLY A 198 1.23 15.47 14.26
CA GLY A 198 1.84 14.35 13.55
C GLY A 198 0.94 13.80 12.45
N PHE A 199 1.55 13.16 11.48
CA PHE A 199 0.86 12.62 10.30
C PHE A 199 0.85 11.10 10.31
N PHE A 200 -0.28 10.52 9.91
CA PHE A 200 -0.36 9.15 9.47
C PHE A 200 -0.61 9.12 7.97
N LEU A 201 0.29 8.49 7.24
CA LEU A 201 0.17 8.23 5.82
C LEU A 201 0.10 6.73 5.61
N PHE A 202 -0.82 6.28 4.78
CA PHE A 202 -0.79 4.89 4.35
C PHE A 202 -1.28 4.75 2.91
N MET A 203 -0.74 3.73 2.24
CA MET A 203 -1.10 3.38 0.87
C MET A 203 -1.70 1.98 0.84
N GLU A 204 -2.87 1.84 0.18
CA GLU A 204 -3.57 0.58 0.16
C GLU A 204 -4.33 0.36 -1.14
N PHE A 205 -4.44 -0.91 -1.55
CA PHE A 205 -5.27 -1.30 -2.67
C PHE A 205 -6.75 -1.22 -2.32
N GLY A 206 -7.57 -0.91 -3.33
CA GLY A 206 -9.01 -0.83 -3.21
C GLY A 206 -9.72 -1.24 -4.50
N LEU A 207 -11.04 -1.14 -4.50
CA LEU A 207 -11.84 -1.34 -5.70
C LEU A 207 -12.05 -0.01 -6.43
N PRO A 208 -11.83 0.04 -7.76
CA PRO A 208 -12.11 1.22 -8.54
C PRO A 208 -13.56 1.69 -8.40
N LYS A 209 -13.75 3.02 -8.34
CA LYS A 209 -15.07 3.66 -8.25
C LYS A 209 -15.78 3.68 -9.60
N ALA A 210 -15.02 3.93 -10.69
CA ALA A 210 -15.58 4.02 -12.03
C ALA A 210 -15.99 2.64 -12.56
N ASN A 211 -17.25 2.47 -12.92
CA ASN A 211 -17.81 1.19 -13.40
C ASN A 211 -17.08 0.62 -14.61
N LEU A 212 -16.55 1.48 -15.49
CA LEU A 212 -15.79 1.09 -16.67
C LEU A 212 -14.51 0.31 -16.29
N ILE A 213 -13.86 0.68 -15.19
CA ILE A 213 -12.62 0.06 -14.69
C ILE A 213 -12.95 -1.05 -13.69
N LYS A 214 -14.00 -0.88 -12.88
CA LYS A 214 -14.35 -1.79 -11.78
C LYS A 214 -14.58 -3.22 -12.23
N LYS A 215 -15.39 -3.43 -13.26
CA LYS A 215 -15.70 -4.79 -13.77
C LYS A 215 -14.47 -5.52 -14.32
N PRO A 216 -13.65 -4.92 -15.22
CA PRO A 216 -12.40 -5.54 -15.66
C PRO A 216 -11.43 -5.80 -14.51
N TYR A 217 -11.32 -4.88 -13.55
CA TYR A 217 -10.45 -5.05 -12.39
C TYR A 217 -10.92 -6.19 -11.47
N GLN A 218 -12.23 -6.33 -11.25
CA GLN A 218 -12.77 -7.47 -10.51
C GLN A 218 -12.49 -8.79 -11.22
N ALA A 219 -12.68 -8.86 -12.53
CA ALA A 219 -12.32 -10.05 -13.32
C ALA A 219 -10.81 -10.37 -13.24
N PHE A 220 -9.96 -9.35 -13.25
CA PHE A 220 -8.52 -9.49 -12.99
C PHE A 220 -8.24 -10.11 -11.63
N LEU A 221 -8.87 -9.62 -10.56
CA LEU A 221 -8.70 -10.14 -9.20
C LEU A 221 -9.25 -11.58 -9.06
N ASP A 222 -10.36 -11.90 -9.72
CA ASP A 222 -11.04 -13.19 -9.57
C ASP A 222 -10.34 -14.32 -10.36
N TYR A 223 -9.84 -14.01 -11.52
CA TYR A 223 -9.35 -15.03 -12.46
C TYR A 223 -7.85 -14.92 -12.75
N PHE A 224 -7.40 -13.74 -13.17
CA PHE A 224 -6.02 -13.57 -13.63
C PHE A 224 -5.01 -13.65 -12.47
N LEU A 225 -5.28 -12.97 -11.38
CA LEU A 225 -4.35 -12.89 -10.25
C LEU A 225 -4.11 -14.27 -9.61
N PRO A 226 -5.13 -15.08 -9.24
CA PRO A 226 -4.92 -16.43 -8.73
C PRO A 226 -4.29 -17.40 -9.75
N PHE A 227 -4.62 -17.25 -11.05
CA PHE A 227 -4.02 -18.04 -12.11
C PHE A 227 -2.53 -17.73 -12.27
N SER A 228 -2.16 -16.46 -12.32
CA SER A 228 -0.76 -16.04 -12.39
C SER A 228 0.05 -16.52 -11.18
N GLY A 229 -0.54 -16.49 -9.99
CA GLY A 229 0.06 -17.04 -8.78
C GLY A 229 0.39 -18.52 -8.88
N SER A 230 -0.50 -19.32 -9.49
CA SER A 230 -0.28 -20.75 -9.67
C SER A 230 0.87 -21.07 -10.64
N ILE A 231 1.05 -20.26 -11.68
CA ILE A 231 2.07 -20.51 -12.72
C ILE A 231 3.41 -19.88 -12.33
N ILE A 232 3.42 -18.60 -11.93
CA ILE A 232 4.64 -17.83 -11.75
C ILE A 232 5.29 -18.12 -10.41
N ALA A 233 4.51 -18.11 -9.33
CA ALA A 233 5.00 -18.27 -7.97
C ALA A 233 4.79 -19.69 -7.39
N LYS A 234 4.02 -20.55 -8.11
CA LYS A 234 3.54 -21.85 -7.58
C LYS A 234 2.79 -21.70 -6.26
N ASP A 235 2.10 -20.56 -6.08
CA ASP A 235 1.39 -20.18 -4.86
C ASP A 235 0.06 -19.51 -5.19
N ARG A 236 -0.92 -20.32 -5.56
CA ARG A 236 -2.28 -19.85 -5.85
C ARG A 236 -2.97 -19.29 -4.58
N HIS A 237 -2.61 -19.83 -3.41
CA HIS A 237 -3.28 -19.51 -2.16
C HIS A 237 -3.03 -18.06 -1.74
N SER A 238 -1.77 -17.63 -1.70
CA SER A 238 -1.40 -16.25 -1.33
C SER A 238 -1.95 -15.23 -2.32
N TYR A 239 -1.98 -15.54 -3.62
CA TYR A 239 -2.55 -14.64 -4.62
C TYR A 239 -4.08 -14.54 -4.54
N LYS A 240 -4.75 -15.66 -4.18
CA LYS A 240 -6.19 -15.65 -3.91
C LYS A 240 -6.49 -14.83 -2.66
N TYR A 241 -5.73 -15.00 -1.59
CA TYR A 241 -5.84 -14.18 -0.38
C TYR A 241 -5.69 -12.68 -0.69
N LEU A 242 -4.68 -12.31 -1.48
CA LEU A 242 -4.48 -10.92 -1.91
C LEU A 242 -5.73 -10.38 -2.64
N ALA A 243 -6.26 -11.13 -3.61
CA ALA A 243 -7.47 -10.72 -4.33
C ALA A 243 -8.68 -10.55 -3.40
N ASP A 244 -8.89 -11.50 -2.49
CA ASP A 244 -10.02 -11.49 -1.57
C ASP A 244 -9.89 -10.36 -0.54
N SER A 245 -8.70 -10.11 0.01
CA SER A 245 -8.45 -9.01 0.95
C SER A 245 -8.70 -7.63 0.33
N ILE A 246 -8.36 -7.43 -0.95
CA ILE A 246 -8.67 -6.18 -1.68
C ILE A 246 -10.18 -6.00 -1.85
N LYS A 247 -10.91 -7.07 -2.18
CA LYS A 247 -12.36 -6.99 -2.41
C LYS A 247 -13.17 -6.66 -1.15
N VAL A 248 -12.70 -7.10 0.01
CA VAL A 248 -13.37 -6.82 1.30
C VAL A 248 -12.88 -5.55 1.98
N PHE A 249 -11.81 -4.92 1.48
CA PHE A 249 -11.33 -3.66 2.03
C PHE A 249 -12.37 -2.56 1.80
N PRO A 250 -12.67 -1.72 2.81
CA PRO A 250 -13.69 -0.70 2.71
C PRO A 250 -13.44 0.33 1.62
N SER A 251 -14.49 1.02 1.22
CA SER A 251 -14.33 2.16 0.32
C SER A 251 -13.48 3.27 0.96
N SER A 252 -12.88 4.13 0.12
CA SER A 252 -12.07 5.25 0.63
C SER A 252 -12.85 6.19 1.55
N ASN A 253 -14.16 6.36 1.32
CA ASN A 253 -15.02 7.17 2.19
C ASN A 253 -15.25 6.51 3.55
N ASP A 254 -15.45 5.18 3.57
CA ASP A 254 -15.63 4.45 4.84
C ASP A 254 -14.35 4.48 5.67
N VAL A 255 -13.19 4.30 5.03
CA VAL A 255 -11.88 4.42 5.69
C VAL A 255 -11.67 5.82 6.27
N GLN A 256 -12.02 6.87 5.50
CA GLN A 256 -11.95 8.24 5.99
C GLN A 256 -12.84 8.45 7.21
N ASN A 257 -14.08 8.00 7.19
CA ASN A 257 -15.01 8.09 8.30
C ASN A 257 -14.48 7.34 9.55
N GLU A 258 -13.88 6.15 9.36
CA GLU A 258 -13.26 5.40 10.46
C GLU A 258 -12.13 6.21 11.13
N LEU A 259 -11.28 6.86 10.34
CA LEU A 259 -10.17 7.66 10.85
C LEU A 259 -10.66 8.93 11.56
N GLU A 260 -11.65 9.62 11.00
CA GLU A 260 -12.25 10.82 11.60
C GLU A 260 -12.97 10.48 12.92
N ASN A 261 -13.63 9.34 13.02
CA ASN A 261 -14.28 8.87 14.27
C ASN A 261 -13.27 8.55 15.39
N ILE A 262 -11.99 8.30 15.06
CA ILE A 262 -10.92 8.12 16.04
C ILE A 262 -10.36 9.47 16.50
N GLY A 263 -10.54 10.52 15.73
CA GLY A 263 -10.08 11.88 16.03
C GLY A 263 -9.01 12.41 15.07
N PHE A 264 -8.69 11.67 14.01
CA PHE A 264 -7.86 12.21 12.95
C PHE A 264 -8.58 13.31 12.17
N THR A 265 -7.83 14.28 11.70
CA THR A 265 -8.29 15.23 10.69
C THR A 265 -7.83 14.72 9.33
N HIS A 266 -8.77 14.48 8.43
CA HIS A 266 -8.45 14.16 7.04
C HIS A 266 -7.80 15.36 6.35
N ILE A 267 -6.69 15.12 5.67
CA ILE A 267 -5.97 16.13 4.88
C ILE A 267 -6.23 15.90 3.41
N GLU A 268 -5.97 14.67 2.93
CA GLU A 268 -6.07 14.34 1.51
C GLU A 268 -6.20 12.82 1.32
N THR A 269 -6.92 12.42 0.28
CA THR A 269 -6.87 11.07 -0.29
C THR A 269 -6.50 11.18 -1.76
N ILE A 270 -5.36 10.59 -2.13
CA ILE A 270 -4.87 10.55 -3.51
C ILE A 270 -5.21 9.18 -4.08
N ASP A 271 -6.04 9.15 -5.11
CA ASP A 271 -6.41 7.91 -5.77
C ASP A 271 -5.68 7.71 -7.11
N PHE A 272 -5.28 6.49 -7.37
CA PHE A 272 -4.74 6.03 -8.64
C PHE A 272 -5.69 5.04 -9.28
N LEU A 273 -5.85 5.12 -10.59
CA LEU A 273 -6.73 4.23 -11.37
C LEU A 273 -8.15 4.19 -10.79
N SER A 274 -8.72 5.38 -10.50
CA SER A 274 -10.07 5.52 -9.95
C SER A 274 -10.27 4.79 -8.60
N GLY A 275 -9.23 4.68 -7.78
CA GLY A 275 -9.29 4.08 -6.45
C GLY A 275 -8.81 2.62 -6.39
N ALA A 276 -8.19 2.07 -7.46
CA ALA A 276 -7.52 0.77 -7.39
C ALA A 276 -6.33 0.76 -6.43
N ASN A 277 -5.71 1.93 -6.23
CA ASN A 277 -4.73 2.18 -5.19
C ASN A 277 -4.95 3.58 -4.62
N ASN A 278 -4.90 3.72 -3.30
CA ASN A 278 -5.18 4.96 -2.60
C ASN A 278 -4.07 5.29 -1.61
N ILE A 279 -3.71 6.58 -1.52
CA ILE A 279 -2.88 7.10 -0.44
C ILE A 279 -3.76 7.98 0.43
N TYR A 280 -3.78 7.69 1.71
CA TYR A 280 -4.51 8.46 2.72
C TYR A 280 -3.52 9.27 3.54
N ILE A 281 -3.82 10.55 3.74
CA ILE A 281 -3.01 11.46 4.56
C ILE A 281 -3.94 12.05 5.62
N VAL A 282 -3.66 11.73 6.87
CA VAL A 282 -4.43 12.25 8.02
C VAL A 282 -3.49 12.81 9.06
N GLN A 283 -4.00 13.70 9.91
CA GLN A 283 -3.23 14.40 10.93
C GLN A 283 -3.91 14.31 12.30
N LYS A 284 -3.11 14.10 13.36
CA LYS A 284 -3.54 14.27 14.73
C LYS A 284 -3.40 15.74 15.10
N LYS A 285 -4.51 16.42 15.34
CA LYS A 285 -4.53 17.82 15.82
C LYS A 285 -4.48 17.93 17.35
#